data_9f29093e5b4f5da59b25f81352205502
#
_entry.id   9f29093e5b4f5da59b25f81352205502
#
_cell.length_a   1.000
_cell.length_b   1.000
_cell.length_c   1.000
_cell.angle_alpha   90.00
_cell.angle_beta   90.00
_cell.angle_gamma   90.00
#
_symmetry.space_group_name_H-M   'P 1'
#
loop_
_entity.id
_entity.type
_entity.pdbx_description
1 polymer ?
#
loop_
_entity_poly.entity_id
_entity_poly.type
_entity_poly.pdbx_seq_one_letter_code
_entity_poly.pdbx_strand_id
1 'polypeptide(L)'
;MKILSLTTDQELSQLRKTILESAGHEVVVLDSEKEALKSATAPETYDVVLLCHHLPSSTSRQIVRLRRQNHPNTRFIYIAHVYGEWPEVEADRYIVGADGPEALVRVLEEVQV
;
A
#
# COMPACT_ATOMS: atom_id res chain seq x y z
N MET A 1 0.49 11.41 7.55
CA MET A 1 -0.67 10.82 6.87
C MET A 1 -1.09 9.53 7.57
N LYS A 2 -2.33 9.13 7.35
CA LYS A 2 -2.82 7.82 7.78
C LYS A 2 -2.66 6.82 6.63
N ILE A 3 -1.90 5.76 6.86
CA ILE A 3 -1.48 4.80 5.84
C ILE A 3 -1.98 3.41 6.20
N LEU A 4 -2.56 2.72 5.22
CA LEU A 4 -2.90 1.30 5.31
C LEU A 4 -1.86 0.51 4.51
N SER A 5 -1.11 -0.36 5.17
CA SER A 5 -0.08 -1.17 4.53
C SER A 5 -0.54 -2.62 4.43
N LEU A 6 -0.62 -3.13 3.21
CA LEU A 6 -1.13 -4.46 2.90
C LEU A 6 -0.01 -5.34 2.33
N THR A 7 0.29 -6.42 3.04
CA THR A 7 1.24 -7.44 2.59
C THR A 7 0.96 -8.75 3.33
N THR A 8 1.31 -9.88 2.74
CA THR A 8 1.22 -11.18 3.40
C THR A 8 2.51 -11.57 4.11
N ASP A 9 3.56 -10.77 3.99
CA ASP A 9 4.85 -10.99 4.67
C ASP A 9 4.86 -10.22 6.00
N GLN A 10 4.80 -10.93 7.11
CA GLN A 10 4.71 -10.34 8.45
C GLN A 10 5.96 -9.55 8.83
N GLU A 11 7.14 -10.04 8.50
CA GLU A 11 8.40 -9.34 8.81
C GLU A 11 8.48 -8.02 8.05
N LEU A 12 8.14 -8.05 6.78
CA LEU A 12 8.12 -6.87 5.93
C LEU A 12 7.07 -5.86 6.39
N SER A 13 5.91 -6.35 6.83
CA SER A 13 4.84 -5.55 7.38
C SER A 13 5.32 -4.72 8.58
N GLN A 14 5.98 -5.38 9.54
CA GLN A 14 6.50 -4.71 10.74
C GLN A 14 7.64 -3.74 10.42
N LEU A 15 8.52 -4.12 9.51
CA LEU A 15 9.61 -3.25 9.09
C LEU A 15 9.08 -1.97 8.45
N ARG A 16 8.13 -2.08 7.53
CA ARG A 16 7.51 -0.92 6.88
C ARG A 16 6.80 -0.03 7.89
N LYS A 17 6.08 -0.64 8.82
CA LYS A 17 5.40 0.10 9.89
C LYS A 17 6.39 0.95 10.68
N THR A 18 7.50 0.36 11.11
CA THR A 18 8.53 1.05 11.87
C THR A 18 9.11 2.23 11.08
N ILE A 19 9.45 2.01 9.82
CA ILE A 19 10.02 3.04 8.95
C ILE A 19 9.05 4.20 8.76
N LEU A 20 7.79 3.90 8.47
CA LEU A 20 6.79 4.93 8.20
C LEU A 20 6.38 5.69 9.45
N GLU A 21 6.28 5.03 10.58
CA GLU A 21 6.01 5.70 11.86
C GLU A 21 7.16 6.61 12.26
N SER A 22 8.39 6.19 11.99
CA SER A 22 9.57 7.03 12.22
C SER A 22 9.58 8.29 11.34
N ALA A 23 8.91 8.23 10.19
CA ALA A 23 8.75 9.38 9.31
C ALA A 23 7.54 10.26 9.67
N GLY A 24 6.84 9.96 10.76
CA GLY A 24 5.73 10.76 11.27
C GLY A 24 4.35 10.34 10.80
N HIS A 25 4.21 9.17 10.19
CA HIS A 25 2.91 8.68 9.71
C HIS A 25 2.21 7.78 10.73
N GLU A 26 0.89 7.76 10.69
CA GLU A 26 0.08 6.78 11.40
C GLU A 26 -0.13 5.58 10.46
N VAL A 27 0.23 4.37 10.90
CA VAL A 27 0.25 3.20 10.04
C VAL A 27 -0.60 2.07 10.63
N VAL A 28 -1.50 1.55 9.82
CA VAL A 28 -2.24 0.33 10.11
C VAL A 28 -1.72 -0.75 9.16
N VAL A 29 -1.34 -1.91 9.68
CA VAL A 29 -0.84 -3.01 8.88
C VAL A 29 -1.83 -4.17 8.92
N LEU A 30 -2.06 -4.78 7.75
CA LEU A 30 -2.83 -6.01 7.61
C LEU A 30 -1.95 -6.98 6.84
N ASP A 31 -1.73 -8.16 7.41
CA ASP A 31 -0.78 -9.13 6.89
C ASP A 31 -1.43 -10.43 6.41
N SER A 32 -2.73 -10.41 6.18
CA SER A 32 -3.43 -11.52 5.55
C SER A 32 -4.29 -11.03 4.39
N GLU A 33 -4.41 -11.86 3.36
CA GLU A 33 -5.24 -11.56 2.20
C GLU A 33 -6.69 -11.32 2.60
N LYS A 34 -7.22 -12.13 3.51
CA LYS A 34 -8.59 -12.03 3.99
C LYS A 34 -8.86 -10.68 4.64
N GLU A 35 -7.96 -10.24 5.53
CA GLU A 35 -8.11 -8.94 6.20
C GLU A 35 -7.95 -7.77 5.22
N ALA A 36 -7.03 -7.92 4.26
CA ALA A 36 -6.84 -6.91 3.21
C ALA A 36 -8.12 -6.73 2.38
N LEU A 37 -8.76 -7.82 1.98
CA LEU A 37 -10.02 -7.77 1.23
C LEU A 37 -11.15 -7.14 2.06
N LYS A 38 -11.26 -7.48 3.33
CA LYS A 38 -12.26 -6.88 4.21
C LYS A 38 -12.07 -5.37 4.33
N SER A 39 -10.84 -4.90 4.35
CA SER A 39 -10.53 -3.48 4.47
C SER A 39 -11.05 -2.66 3.29
N ALA A 40 -11.22 -3.28 2.13
CA ALA A 40 -11.63 -2.59 0.91
C ALA A 40 -13.05 -2.00 1.00
N THR A 41 -13.90 -2.58 1.83
CA THR A 41 -15.29 -2.12 2.06
C THR A 41 -15.50 -1.54 3.44
N ALA A 42 -14.45 -1.44 4.25
CA ALA A 42 -14.52 -0.89 5.60
C ALA A 42 -14.72 0.63 5.56
N PRO A 43 -15.39 1.20 6.57
CA PRO A 43 -15.67 2.65 6.58
C PRO A 43 -14.46 3.52 6.89
N GLU A 44 -13.38 2.95 7.46
CA GLU A 44 -12.18 3.71 7.78
C GLU A 44 -11.57 4.34 6.54
N THR A 45 -11.15 5.60 6.68
CA THR A 45 -10.48 6.33 5.60
C THR A 45 -8.98 6.35 5.83
N TYR A 46 -8.24 6.23 4.72
CA TYR A 46 -6.78 6.33 4.72
C TYR A 46 -6.36 7.30 3.62
N ASP A 47 -5.30 8.03 3.87
CA ASP A 47 -4.72 8.91 2.85
C ASP A 47 -4.05 8.10 1.75
N VAL A 48 -3.35 7.04 2.15
CA VAL A 48 -2.61 6.17 1.23
C VAL A 48 -2.84 4.70 1.60
N VAL A 49 -2.98 3.87 0.58
CA VAL A 49 -2.95 2.41 0.71
C VAL A 49 -1.71 1.90 -0.04
N LEU A 50 -0.87 1.17 0.68
CA LEU A 50 0.30 0.50 0.10
C LEU A 50 -0.06 -0.93 -0.27
N LEU A 51 0.11 -1.27 -1.53
CA LEU A 51 -0.08 -2.60 -2.05
C LEU A 51 1.28 -3.21 -2.36
N CYS A 52 1.43 -4.51 -2.16
CA CYS A 52 2.71 -5.19 -2.32
C CYS A 52 2.56 -6.40 -3.23
N HIS A 53 3.65 -6.73 -3.95
CA HIS A 53 3.69 -7.89 -4.83
C HIS A 53 3.44 -9.23 -4.11
N HIS A 54 3.53 -9.26 -2.78
CA HIS A 54 3.19 -10.45 -1.98
C HIS A 54 1.68 -10.75 -1.96
N LEU A 55 0.83 -9.77 -2.30
CA LEU A 55 -0.58 -10.01 -2.52
C LEU A 55 -0.81 -10.45 -3.96
N PRO A 56 -1.71 -11.40 -4.22
CA PRO A 56 -2.10 -11.73 -5.60
C PRO A 56 -2.59 -10.48 -6.34
N SER A 57 -2.22 -10.36 -7.61
CA SER A 57 -2.62 -9.20 -8.42
C SER A 57 -4.13 -9.04 -8.52
N SER A 58 -4.87 -10.15 -8.60
CA SER A 58 -6.33 -10.12 -8.62
C SER A 58 -6.91 -9.52 -7.36
N THR A 59 -6.33 -9.84 -6.21
CA THR A 59 -6.72 -9.28 -4.91
C THR A 59 -6.44 -7.78 -4.85
N SER A 60 -5.26 -7.37 -5.28
CA SER A 60 -4.89 -5.95 -5.32
C SER A 60 -5.80 -5.15 -6.23
N ARG A 61 -6.14 -5.67 -7.41
CA ARG A 61 -7.08 -5.01 -8.32
C ARG A 61 -8.46 -4.84 -7.70
N GLN A 62 -8.94 -5.86 -7.01
CA GLN A 62 -10.24 -5.82 -6.34
C GLN A 62 -10.27 -4.77 -5.23
N ILE A 63 -9.21 -4.70 -4.43
CA ILE A 63 -9.08 -3.71 -3.36
C ILE A 63 -9.10 -2.29 -3.92
N VAL A 64 -8.32 -2.02 -4.96
CA VAL A 64 -8.29 -0.71 -5.60
C VAL A 64 -9.67 -0.31 -6.12
N ARG A 65 -10.33 -1.23 -6.84
CA ARG A 65 -11.66 -0.97 -7.39
C ARG A 65 -12.67 -0.61 -6.31
N LEU A 66 -12.76 -1.42 -5.26
CA LEU A 66 -13.73 -1.24 -4.19
C LEU A 66 -13.45 0.04 -3.39
N ARG A 67 -12.19 0.29 -3.07
CA ARG A 67 -11.81 1.49 -2.33
C ARG A 67 -12.05 2.76 -3.13
N ARG A 68 -11.77 2.75 -4.43
CA ARG A 68 -12.03 3.93 -5.27
C ARG A 68 -13.51 4.29 -5.34
N GLN A 69 -14.39 3.29 -5.25
CA GLN A 69 -15.83 3.51 -5.22
C GLN A 69 -16.28 4.16 -3.91
N ASN A 70 -15.69 3.78 -2.78
CA ASN A 70 -16.11 4.20 -1.45
C ASN A 70 -15.28 5.37 -0.90
N HIS A 71 -14.03 5.50 -1.31
CA HIS A 71 -13.06 6.48 -0.82
C HIS A 71 -12.26 7.05 -1.98
N PRO A 72 -12.85 7.92 -2.82
CA PRO A 72 -12.20 8.36 -4.07
C PRO A 72 -10.94 9.21 -3.86
N ASN A 73 -10.72 9.74 -2.66
CA ASN A 73 -9.55 10.57 -2.37
C ASN A 73 -8.34 9.78 -1.89
N THR A 74 -8.48 8.48 -1.66
CA THR A 74 -7.37 7.62 -1.24
C THR A 74 -6.39 7.42 -2.40
N ARG A 75 -5.09 7.58 -2.12
CA ARG A 75 -4.02 7.31 -3.08
C ARG A 75 -3.51 5.90 -2.91
N PHE A 76 -3.08 5.30 -4.03
CA PHE A 76 -2.55 3.94 -4.03
C PHE A 76 -1.10 3.95 -4.49
N ILE A 77 -0.24 3.25 -3.73
CA ILE A 77 1.16 3.02 -4.10
C ILE A 77 1.35 1.52 -4.20
N TYR A 78 1.87 1.07 -5.34
CA TYR A 78 2.18 -0.33 -5.56
C TYR A 78 3.68 -0.57 -5.44
N ILE A 79 4.06 -1.55 -4.62
CA ILE A 79 5.46 -1.93 -4.39
C ILE A 79 5.71 -3.24 -5.11
N ALA A 80 6.43 -3.16 -6.24
CA ALA A 80 6.79 -4.31 -7.06
C ALA A 80 8.06 -4.99 -6.54
N HIS A 81 8.27 -6.24 -6.98
CA HIS A 81 9.48 -6.98 -6.64
C HIS A 81 10.68 -6.47 -7.44
N VAL A 82 10.54 -6.36 -8.76
CA VAL A 82 11.60 -5.89 -9.66
C VAL A 82 11.04 -4.94 -10.71
N TYR A 83 11.91 -4.15 -11.32
CA TYR A 83 11.53 -3.28 -12.42
C TYR A 83 11.00 -4.07 -13.61
N GLY A 84 9.97 -3.55 -14.24
CA GLY A 84 9.36 -4.16 -15.42
C GLY A 84 8.31 -5.21 -15.12
N GLU A 85 8.15 -5.63 -13.89
CA GLU A 85 7.10 -6.55 -13.46
C GLU A 85 5.91 -5.77 -12.87
N TRP A 86 5.40 -4.81 -13.64
CA TRP A 86 4.24 -4.05 -13.20
C TRP A 86 2.98 -4.87 -13.44
N PRO A 87 2.26 -5.27 -12.37
CA PRO A 87 1.00 -5.98 -12.54
C PRO A 87 -0.07 -5.04 -13.12
N GLU A 88 -1.15 -5.63 -13.61
CA GLU A 88 -2.30 -4.85 -14.08
C GLU A 88 -3.10 -4.27 -12.89
N VAL A 89 -2.42 -3.51 -12.04
CA VAL A 89 -3.02 -2.83 -10.90
C VAL A 89 -2.85 -1.33 -11.13
N GLU A 90 -3.95 -0.62 -11.19
CA GLU A 90 -3.93 0.84 -11.33
C GLU A 90 -3.60 1.50 -10.00
N ALA A 91 -2.38 1.96 -9.86
CA ALA A 91 -1.94 2.73 -8.70
C ALA A 91 -1.54 4.14 -9.13
N ASP A 92 -1.50 5.04 -8.17
CA ASP A 92 -1.07 6.42 -8.42
C ASP A 92 0.44 6.52 -8.58
N ARG A 93 1.18 5.65 -7.90
CA ARG A 93 2.63 5.54 -8.00
C ARG A 93 3.07 4.09 -7.90
N TYR A 94 4.22 3.79 -8.51
CA TYR A 94 4.84 2.47 -8.49
C TYR A 94 6.27 2.62 -8.02
N ILE A 95 6.69 1.77 -7.08
CA ILE A 95 8.09 1.70 -6.62
C ILE A 95 8.52 0.24 -6.58
N VAL A 96 9.83 0.04 -6.48
CA VAL A 96 10.42 -1.30 -6.36
C VAL A 96 10.94 -1.47 -4.93
N GLY A 97 10.58 -2.59 -4.29
CA GLY A 97 11.00 -2.86 -2.92
C GLY A 97 12.51 -2.86 -2.74
N ALA A 98 13.25 -3.28 -3.78
CA ALA A 98 14.71 -3.28 -3.77
C ALA A 98 15.35 -1.88 -3.71
N ASP A 99 14.60 -0.82 -4.02
CA ASP A 99 15.08 0.56 -3.91
C ASP A 99 15.18 1.05 -2.45
N GLY A 100 14.68 0.26 -1.52
CA GLY A 100 14.85 0.47 -0.10
C GLY A 100 13.82 1.41 0.54
N PRO A 101 13.95 1.64 1.87
CA PRO A 101 12.98 2.43 2.63
C PRO A 101 12.95 3.90 2.24
N GLU A 102 14.05 4.43 1.75
CA GLU A 102 14.13 5.84 1.33
C GLU A 102 13.23 6.13 0.13
N ALA A 103 13.13 5.18 -0.80
CA ALA A 103 12.24 5.31 -1.95
C ALA A 103 10.77 5.35 -1.51
N LEU A 104 10.40 4.56 -0.52
CA LEU A 104 9.05 4.53 0.04
C LEU A 104 8.72 5.88 0.71
N VAL A 105 9.60 6.39 1.55
CA VAL A 105 9.40 7.67 2.23
C VAL A 105 9.28 8.79 1.20
N ARG A 106 10.12 8.78 0.17
CA ARG A 106 10.11 9.80 -0.89
C ARG A 106 8.81 9.81 -1.68
N VAL A 107 8.31 8.63 -2.08
CA VAL A 107 7.07 8.56 -2.86
C VAL A 107 5.87 9.04 -2.04
N LEU A 108 5.89 8.82 -0.73
CA LEU A 108 4.84 9.34 0.14
C LEU A 108 4.84 10.86 0.20
N GLU A 109 6.01 11.48 0.19
CA GLU A 109 6.12 12.95 0.12
C GLU A 109 5.54 13.46 -1.20
N GLU A 110 5.79 12.76 -2.30
CA GLU A 110 5.26 13.14 -3.62
C GLU A 110 3.72 13.11 -3.67
N VAL A 111 3.08 12.13 -3.04
CA VAL A 111 1.62 12.02 -3.07
C VAL A 111 0.92 12.97 -2.10
N GLN A 112 1.64 13.58 -1.17
CA GLN A 112 1.10 14.60 -0.27
C GLN A 112 0.85 15.95 -0.95
N VAL A 113 1.49 16.16 -2.07
CA VAL A 113 1.44 17.48 -2.76
C VAL A 113 0.25 17.57 -3.76
#